data_f0945b573d6b3168e68cf29c56ad617a
#
_entry.id   f0945b573d6b3168e68cf29c56ad617a
#
_cell.length_a   1.000
_cell.length_b   1.000
_cell.length_c   1.000
_cell.angle_alpha   90.00
_cell.angle_beta   90.00
_cell.angle_gamma   90.00
#
_symmetry.space_group_name_H-M   'P 1'
#
loop_
_entity.id
_entity.type
_entity.pdbx_description
1 polymer ?
#
loop_
_entity_poly.entity_id
_entity_poly.type
_entity_poly.pdbx_seq_one_letter_code
_entity_poly.pdbx_strand_id
1 'polypeptide(L)'
;MTPFVSSRFPILLFALWLTACTPQGMGLNDVAKDLEQRTGQHFAETGADETAWPANISLNDGLSDDELVSLALWNNAAFRATLADLELSRADLVQAGMLPNPTFSMLLPWGAKPLELTIRYPLEIFWLRPQRVELAKLDVEQTAQRLVQTGLDLIRDVRLAHAELTLAKERLQLTQATVSLSHNIAELTQARLRAGDASELDVTNAQVDALQAQEQQSRLQHDYEIANERLRHLAGLSLEQWPNAISTEATANGEKFESEKLVAEALLARPDLRAAEINVAAAGERIGLARAEVFNFTASLNAKQVTGPLLAGPGLDVTLPIVNQNQGGVAQAQARFNKAARQYVATRQRIALDVREAHARLQQASESLKQWQQTILPPLRAAIQDAENAYAAGNVTYLFVLETQRRWLEAQLKTAQAAADLRRARAELERSVGQRLNPA
;
A
#
# COMPACT_ATOMS: atom_id res chain seq x y z
N MET A 1 -79.96 -24.19 10.42
CA MET A 1 -79.40 -22.91 10.78
C MET A 1 -78.18 -23.18 11.70
N THR A 2 -77.01 -23.20 11.13
CA THR A 2 -75.74 -23.32 11.88
C THR A 2 -74.82 -22.19 11.39
N PRO A 3 -74.20 -21.39 12.24
CA PRO A 3 -73.42 -20.23 11.81
C PRO A 3 -72.01 -20.65 11.35
N PHE A 4 -71.65 -20.11 10.20
CA PHE A 4 -70.27 -20.11 9.64
C PHE A 4 -69.35 -19.26 10.52
N VAL A 5 -68.43 -19.87 11.22
CA VAL A 5 -67.33 -19.15 11.91
C VAL A 5 -66.23 -18.89 10.92
N SER A 6 -66.14 -17.65 10.47
CA SER A 6 -65.02 -17.17 9.66
C SER A 6 -63.75 -17.01 10.49
N SER A 7 -62.85 -17.98 10.45
CA SER A 7 -61.49 -17.87 10.98
C SER A 7 -60.66 -17.01 10.05
N ARG A 8 -60.58 -15.73 10.30
CA ARG A 8 -59.56 -14.83 9.74
C ARG A 8 -58.25 -15.07 10.48
N PHE A 9 -57.44 -15.95 9.97
CA PHE A 9 -56.07 -16.15 10.43
C PHE A 9 -55.26 -14.86 10.32
N PRO A 10 -54.52 -14.46 11.32
CA PRO A 10 -53.70 -13.24 11.29
C PRO A 10 -52.39 -13.57 10.53
N ILE A 11 -52.40 -13.42 9.21
CA ILE A 11 -51.20 -13.43 8.33
C ILE A 11 -50.33 -12.18 8.58
N LEU A 12 -50.80 -11.21 9.33
CA LEU A 12 -50.18 -9.89 9.53
C LEU A 12 -49.10 -9.86 10.65
N LEU A 13 -48.88 -10.92 11.41
CA LEU A 13 -47.91 -10.90 12.53
C LEU A 13 -46.56 -11.55 12.18
N PHE A 14 -46.37 -12.11 10.99
CA PHE A 14 -45.11 -12.75 10.59
C PHE A 14 -44.18 -11.83 9.77
N ALA A 15 -44.66 -10.67 9.36
CA ALA A 15 -43.87 -9.74 8.52
C ALA A 15 -42.92 -8.79 9.29
N LEU A 16 -43.00 -8.75 10.63
CA LEU A 16 -42.26 -7.75 11.44
C LEU A 16 -40.94 -8.27 12.05
N TRP A 17 -40.52 -9.50 11.77
CA TRP A 17 -39.29 -10.09 12.32
C TRP A 17 -38.18 -10.30 11.29
N LEU A 18 -38.26 -9.70 10.09
CA LEU A 18 -37.29 -9.82 9.01
C LEU A 18 -36.29 -8.65 8.95
N THR A 19 -36.19 -7.79 9.95
CA THR A 19 -34.99 -6.99 10.10
C THR A 19 -33.88 -7.90 10.60
N ALA A 20 -33.34 -8.71 9.71
CA ALA A 20 -32.08 -9.40 9.95
C ALA A 20 -31.05 -8.32 10.26
N CYS A 21 -30.60 -8.26 11.54
CA CYS A 21 -29.41 -7.49 11.89
C CYS A 21 -28.29 -7.98 10.96
N THR A 22 -27.96 -7.18 9.96
CA THR A 22 -26.78 -7.45 9.12
C THR A 22 -25.56 -7.36 10.02
N PRO A 23 -24.73 -8.41 10.09
CA PRO A 23 -23.54 -8.36 10.91
C PRO A 23 -22.66 -7.19 10.40
N GLN A 24 -22.28 -6.29 11.31
CA GLN A 24 -21.40 -5.18 10.99
C GLN A 24 -19.95 -5.62 11.17
N GLY A 25 -19.11 -5.41 10.15
CA GLY A 25 -17.67 -5.55 10.17
C GLY A 25 -16.98 -4.19 10.06
N MET A 26 -15.66 -4.17 10.10
CA MET A 26 -14.85 -2.97 9.84
C MET A 26 -15.22 -2.35 8.48
N GLY A 27 -15.30 -1.01 8.42
CA GLY A 27 -15.60 -0.25 7.22
C GLY A 27 -14.40 0.55 6.72
N LEU A 28 -14.56 1.22 5.57
CA LEU A 28 -13.54 2.11 5.01
C LEU A 28 -13.15 3.24 5.97
N ASN A 29 -14.09 3.76 6.75
CA ASN A 29 -13.81 4.77 7.76
C ASN A 29 -12.89 4.27 8.88
N ASP A 30 -12.95 2.99 9.23
CA ASP A 30 -12.05 2.40 10.22
C ASP A 30 -10.63 2.28 9.67
N VAL A 31 -10.48 1.89 8.41
CA VAL A 31 -9.19 1.85 7.68
C VAL A 31 -8.61 3.26 7.55
N ALA A 32 -9.45 4.25 7.18
CA ALA A 32 -9.03 5.65 7.06
C ALA A 32 -8.53 6.20 8.40
N LYS A 33 -9.27 5.94 9.47
CA LYS A 33 -8.90 6.37 10.83
C LYS A 33 -7.61 5.70 11.33
N ASP A 34 -7.40 4.42 11.05
CA ASP A 34 -6.17 3.72 11.42
C ASP A 34 -4.96 4.29 10.67
N LEU A 35 -5.08 4.55 9.35
CA LEU A 35 -4.02 5.22 8.57
C LEU A 35 -3.76 6.63 9.09
N GLU A 36 -4.80 7.41 9.39
CA GLU A 36 -4.66 8.77 9.93
C GLU A 36 -3.92 8.78 11.28
N GLN A 37 -4.27 7.87 12.18
CA GLN A 37 -3.61 7.75 13.48
C GLN A 37 -2.11 7.41 13.36
N ARG A 38 -1.73 6.61 12.36
CA ARG A 38 -0.34 6.18 12.13
C ARG A 38 0.50 7.20 11.38
N THR A 39 -0.10 7.92 10.46
CA THR A 39 0.63 8.72 9.47
C THR A 39 0.31 10.22 9.53
N GLY A 40 -0.77 10.60 10.22
CA GLY A 40 -1.32 11.95 10.18
C GLY A 40 -2.01 12.31 8.87
N GLN A 41 -2.17 11.34 7.95
CA GLN A 41 -2.74 11.56 6.62
C GLN A 41 -4.15 11.01 6.57
N HIS A 42 -5.11 11.87 6.21
CA HIS A 42 -6.51 11.52 6.08
C HIS A 42 -6.86 11.20 4.64
N PHE A 43 -7.70 10.18 4.42
CA PHE A 43 -8.36 9.97 3.15
C PHE A 43 -9.87 9.72 3.35
N ALA A 44 -10.68 10.08 2.35
CA ALA A 44 -12.09 9.78 2.33
C ALA A 44 -12.47 9.15 0.99
N GLU A 45 -13.56 8.41 0.99
CA GLU A 45 -14.11 7.83 -0.23
C GLU A 45 -14.66 8.94 -1.14
N THR A 46 -14.20 8.97 -2.38
CA THR A 46 -14.69 9.85 -3.44
C THR A 46 -15.34 9.04 -4.55
N GLY A 47 -16.25 9.64 -5.30
CA GLY A 47 -16.89 8.99 -6.45
C GLY A 47 -15.87 8.40 -7.43
N ALA A 48 -16.24 7.34 -8.16
CA ALA A 48 -15.30 6.55 -8.96
C ALA A 48 -14.55 7.35 -10.03
N ASP A 49 -15.17 8.41 -10.57
CA ASP A 49 -14.67 9.17 -11.72
C ASP A 49 -14.18 10.59 -11.38
N GLU A 50 -14.23 10.99 -10.11
CA GLU A 50 -13.85 12.35 -9.71
C GLU A 50 -12.46 12.37 -9.06
N THR A 51 -11.57 13.25 -9.58
CA THR A 51 -10.32 13.57 -8.89
C THR A 51 -10.64 14.42 -7.67
N ALA A 52 -10.26 13.92 -6.50
CA ALA A 52 -10.48 14.61 -5.26
C ALA A 52 -9.31 15.54 -4.93
N TRP A 53 -9.65 16.76 -4.55
CA TRP A 53 -8.70 17.73 -4.01
C TRP A 53 -8.97 17.92 -2.53
N PRO A 54 -8.11 17.40 -1.64
CA PRO A 54 -8.21 17.69 -0.22
C PRO A 54 -8.17 19.20 0.05
N ALA A 55 -9.02 19.69 0.96
CA ALA A 55 -9.21 21.12 1.21
C ALA A 55 -7.94 21.89 1.64
N ASN A 56 -6.92 21.18 2.09
CA ASN A 56 -5.69 21.73 2.64
C ASN A 56 -4.55 21.86 1.62
N ILE A 57 -4.78 21.57 0.34
CA ILE A 57 -3.72 21.59 -0.69
C ILE A 57 -3.71 22.94 -1.38
N SER A 58 -2.56 23.62 -1.36
CA SER A 58 -2.29 24.86 -2.08
C SER A 58 -1.35 24.60 -3.27
N LEU A 59 -1.77 24.96 -4.47
CA LEU A 59 -0.95 24.83 -5.68
C LEU A 59 0.04 26.01 -5.87
N ASN A 60 -0.04 27.05 -5.03
CA ASN A 60 0.68 28.31 -5.25
C ASN A 60 2.14 28.25 -4.82
N ASP A 61 2.48 27.41 -3.87
CA ASP A 61 3.81 27.23 -3.27
C ASP A 61 4.50 25.93 -3.67
N GLY A 62 3.84 25.14 -4.53
CA GLY A 62 4.28 23.81 -4.94
C GLY A 62 3.85 22.73 -3.95
N LEU A 63 3.66 21.50 -4.46
CA LEU A 63 3.23 20.36 -3.64
C LEU A 63 4.34 19.89 -2.70
N SER A 64 4.06 19.87 -1.42
CA SER A 64 4.91 19.27 -0.38
C SER A 64 4.79 17.74 -0.36
N ASP A 65 5.70 17.06 0.35
CA ASP A 65 5.71 15.61 0.52
C ASP A 65 4.39 15.08 1.11
N ASP A 66 3.88 15.73 2.16
CA ASP A 66 2.64 15.34 2.83
C ASP A 66 1.39 15.61 1.95
N GLU A 67 1.38 16.67 1.15
CA GLU A 67 0.29 16.94 0.18
C GLU A 67 0.27 15.93 -0.96
N LEU A 68 1.44 15.52 -1.47
CA LEU A 68 1.56 14.47 -2.47
C LEU A 68 1.06 13.13 -1.94
N VAL A 69 1.38 12.79 -0.68
CA VAL A 69 0.86 11.60 -0.01
C VAL A 69 -0.66 11.67 0.11
N SER A 70 -1.21 12.81 0.55
CA SER A 70 -2.67 12.99 0.63
C SER A 70 -3.34 12.81 -0.73
N LEU A 71 -2.81 13.44 -1.79
CA LEU A 71 -3.32 13.28 -3.15
C LEU A 71 -3.29 11.84 -3.62
N ALA A 72 -2.21 11.10 -3.34
CA ALA A 72 -2.09 9.70 -3.71
C ALA A 72 -3.11 8.82 -2.99
N LEU A 73 -3.30 8.99 -1.67
CA LEU A 73 -4.28 8.23 -0.91
C LEU A 73 -5.71 8.46 -1.41
N TRP A 74 -6.00 9.65 -1.93
CA TRP A 74 -7.33 10.00 -2.45
C TRP A 74 -7.54 9.55 -3.90
N ASN A 75 -6.50 9.61 -4.76
CA ASN A 75 -6.67 9.52 -6.21
C ASN A 75 -5.96 8.32 -6.86
N ASN A 76 -5.05 7.63 -6.15
CA ASN A 76 -4.34 6.51 -6.75
C ASN A 76 -5.30 5.36 -7.12
N ALA A 77 -5.44 5.10 -8.42
CA ALA A 77 -6.40 4.13 -8.95
C ALA A 77 -6.15 2.70 -8.43
N ALA A 78 -4.89 2.30 -8.26
CA ALA A 78 -4.56 0.96 -7.75
C ALA A 78 -4.94 0.83 -6.27
N PHE A 79 -4.69 1.85 -5.45
CA PHE A 79 -5.11 1.86 -4.05
C PHE A 79 -6.64 1.84 -3.92
N ARG A 80 -7.34 2.66 -4.70
CA ARG A 80 -8.83 2.69 -4.76
C ARG A 80 -9.40 1.33 -5.19
N ALA A 81 -8.78 0.65 -6.15
CA ALA A 81 -9.20 -0.69 -6.52
C ALA A 81 -9.05 -1.69 -5.35
N THR A 82 -7.99 -1.58 -4.55
CA THR A 82 -7.82 -2.45 -3.37
C THR A 82 -8.81 -2.12 -2.24
N LEU A 83 -9.30 -0.87 -2.13
CA LEU A 83 -10.35 -0.52 -1.17
C LEU A 83 -11.65 -1.30 -1.45
N ALA A 84 -11.95 -1.62 -2.72
CA ALA A 84 -13.10 -2.44 -3.09
C ALA A 84 -13.03 -3.87 -2.54
N ASP A 85 -11.85 -4.41 -2.23
CA ASP A 85 -11.69 -5.73 -1.61
C ASP A 85 -12.35 -5.79 -0.21
N LEU A 86 -12.40 -4.66 0.51
CA LEU A 86 -13.10 -4.58 1.78
C LEU A 86 -14.62 -4.70 1.59
N GLU A 87 -15.17 -4.05 0.57
CA GLU A 87 -16.60 -4.16 0.26
C GLU A 87 -16.98 -5.59 -0.18
N LEU A 88 -16.10 -6.26 -0.94
CA LEU A 88 -16.29 -7.68 -1.27
C LEU A 88 -16.30 -8.55 0.00
N SER A 89 -15.33 -8.36 0.91
CA SER A 89 -15.29 -9.11 2.18
C SER A 89 -16.51 -8.81 3.06
N ARG A 90 -17.03 -7.58 3.05
CA ARG A 90 -18.28 -7.21 3.74
C ARG A 90 -19.50 -7.87 3.12
N ALA A 91 -19.55 -7.97 1.80
CA ALA A 91 -20.62 -8.69 1.11
C ALA A 91 -20.60 -10.19 1.48
N ASP A 92 -19.42 -10.80 1.58
CA ASP A 92 -19.25 -12.17 2.05
C ASP A 92 -19.73 -12.34 3.51
N LEU A 93 -19.48 -11.35 4.37
CA LEU A 93 -19.99 -11.33 5.75
C LEU A 93 -21.52 -11.27 5.77
N VAL A 94 -22.15 -10.45 4.95
CA VAL A 94 -23.59 -10.41 4.78
C VAL A 94 -24.10 -11.78 4.31
N GLN A 95 -23.47 -12.38 3.30
CA GLN A 95 -23.81 -13.69 2.76
C GLN A 95 -23.70 -14.80 3.84
N ALA A 96 -22.64 -14.77 4.67
CA ALA A 96 -22.45 -15.71 5.77
C ALA A 96 -23.57 -15.60 6.83
N GLY A 97 -24.15 -14.40 6.98
CA GLY A 97 -25.27 -14.12 7.88
C GLY A 97 -26.65 -14.49 7.33
N MET A 98 -26.78 -14.75 6.03
CA MET A 98 -28.07 -15.07 5.42
C MET A 98 -28.55 -16.46 5.79
N LEU A 99 -29.86 -16.59 5.94
CA LEU A 99 -30.53 -17.89 6.03
C LEU A 99 -30.80 -18.42 4.61
N PRO A 100 -30.59 -19.71 4.34
CA PRO A 100 -30.92 -20.28 3.05
C PRO A 100 -32.42 -20.27 2.82
N ASN A 101 -32.82 -20.13 1.57
CA ASN A 101 -34.23 -20.23 1.21
C ASN A 101 -34.74 -21.67 1.35
N PRO A 102 -36.01 -21.90 1.79
CA PRO A 102 -36.61 -23.20 1.72
C PRO A 102 -36.75 -23.65 0.28
N THR A 103 -36.53 -24.95 0.02
CA THR A 103 -36.77 -25.53 -1.30
C THR A 103 -38.17 -26.09 -1.36
N PHE A 104 -38.94 -25.71 -2.40
CA PHE A 104 -40.25 -26.26 -2.71
C PHE A 104 -40.14 -27.18 -3.92
N SER A 105 -40.64 -28.44 -3.79
CA SER A 105 -40.69 -29.40 -4.87
C SER A 105 -42.13 -29.81 -5.09
N MET A 106 -42.56 -29.84 -6.34
CA MET A 106 -43.88 -30.33 -6.74
C MET A 106 -43.73 -31.39 -7.85
N LEU A 107 -44.23 -32.59 -7.58
CA LEU A 107 -44.34 -33.66 -8.52
C LEU A 107 -45.79 -33.76 -9.00
N LEU A 108 -46.03 -33.50 -10.26
CA LEU A 108 -47.36 -33.59 -10.85
C LEU A 108 -47.75 -35.08 -11.06
N PRO A 109 -49.04 -35.41 -10.92
CA PRO A 109 -49.52 -36.75 -11.13
C PRO A 109 -49.29 -37.16 -12.58
N TRP A 110 -48.67 -38.35 -12.79
CA TRP A 110 -48.46 -38.95 -14.11
C TRP A 110 -48.68 -40.46 -14.05
N GLY A 111 -49.68 -40.95 -14.72
CA GLY A 111 -50.08 -42.35 -14.64
C GLY A 111 -50.54 -42.76 -13.24
N ALA A 112 -49.88 -43.74 -12.63
CA ALA A 112 -50.16 -44.18 -11.24
C ALA A 112 -49.47 -43.33 -10.15
N LYS A 113 -48.63 -42.30 -10.54
CA LYS A 113 -47.95 -41.46 -9.58
C LYS A 113 -48.87 -40.39 -9.01
N PRO A 114 -48.97 -40.24 -7.69
CA PRO A 114 -49.80 -39.20 -7.08
C PRO A 114 -49.16 -37.80 -7.19
N LEU A 115 -49.95 -36.75 -6.86
CA LEU A 115 -49.43 -35.41 -6.58
C LEU A 115 -48.62 -35.48 -5.31
N GLU A 116 -47.34 -35.02 -5.38
CA GLU A 116 -46.50 -34.89 -4.18
C GLU A 116 -45.98 -33.44 -4.09
N LEU A 117 -46.15 -32.81 -2.93
CA LEU A 117 -45.64 -31.51 -2.60
C LEU A 117 -44.67 -31.64 -1.40
N THR A 118 -43.48 -31.07 -1.54
CA THR A 118 -42.46 -31.15 -0.48
C THR A 118 -41.82 -29.77 -0.28
N ILE A 119 -41.79 -29.32 0.99
CA ILE A 119 -40.97 -28.19 1.41
C ILE A 119 -39.81 -28.76 2.23
N ARG A 120 -38.56 -28.35 1.95
CA ARG A 120 -37.37 -28.74 2.69
C ARG A 120 -36.64 -27.51 3.20
N TYR A 121 -36.13 -27.63 4.44
CA TYR A 121 -35.30 -26.58 5.07
C TYR A 121 -34.13 -27.22 5.81
N PRO A 122 -32.85 -26.75 5.54
CA PRO A 122 -31.68 -27.27 6.23
C PRO A 122 -31.61 -26.72 7.66
N LEU A 123 -31.58 -27.60 8.68
CA LEU A 123 -31.52 -27.20 10.09
C LEU A 123 -30.08 -26.94 10.56
N GLU A 124 -29.07 -27.50 9.91
CA GLU A 124 -27.67 -27.29 10.25
C GLU A 124 -27.25 -25.82 10.20
N ILE A 125 -28.01 -24.96 9.51
CA ILE A 125 -27.75 -23.52 9.48
C ILE A 125 -27.77 -22.88 10.87
N PHE A 126 -28.58 -23.40 11.82
CA PHE A 126 -28.72 -22.78 13.12
C PHE A 126 -27.44 -22.87 13.98
N TRP A 127 -26.59 -23.91 13.78
CA TRP A 127 -25.29 -24.01 14.47
C TRP A 127 -24.10 -23.68 13.60
N LEU A 128 -24.22 -23.78 12.26
CA LEU A 128 -23.13 -23.42 11.33
C LEU A 128 -23.10 -21.91 11.08
N ARG A 129 -24.25 -21.23 11.01
CA ARG A 129 -24.32 -19.78 10.74
C ARG A 129 -23.50 -18.93 11.72
N PRO A 130 -23.56 -19.09 13.05
CA PRO A 130 -22.72 -18.31 13.96
C PRO A 130 -21.23 -18.47 13.67
N GLN A 131 -20.78 -19.69 13.37
CA GLN A 131 -19.37 -19.96 13.04
C GLN A 131 -18.96 -19.34 11.69
N ARG A 132 -19.82 -19.41 10.68
CA ARG A 132 -19.59 -18.77 9.38
C ARG A 132 -19.52 -17.25 9.48
N VAL A 133 -20.41 -16.65 10.28
CA VAL A 133 -20.39 -15.20 10.53
C VAL A 133 -19.12 -14.78 11.26
N GLU A 134 -18.67 -15.53 12.26
CA GLU A 134 -17.44 -15.22 12.99
C GLU A 134 -16.20 -15.32 12.09
N LEU A 135 -16.12 -16.35 11.25
CA LEU A 135 -15.08 -16.46 10.23
C LEU A 135 -15.09 -15.28 9.27
N ALA A 136 -16.25 -14.93 8.75
CA ALA A 136 -16.36 -13.82 7.82
C ALA A 136 -16.00 -12.47 8.45
N LYS A 137 -16.26 -12.26 9.74
CA LYS A 137 -15.78 -11.08 10.49
C LYS A 137 -14.25 -11.04 10.56
N LEU A 138 -13.61 -12.16 10.87
CA LEU A 138 -12.15 -12.26 10.89
C LEU A 138 -11.55 -12.02 9.49
N ASP A 139 -12.21 -12.51 8.44
CA ASP A 139 -11.76 -12.27 7.05
C ASP A 139 -11.89 -10.78 6.67
N VAL A 140 -12.96 -10.06 7.10
CA VAL A 140 -13.10 -8.60 6.94
C VAL A 140 -12.00 -7.86 7.71
N GLU A 141 -11.76 -8.20 8.98
CA GLU A 141 -10.71 -7.57 9.80
C GLU A 141 -9.33 -7.79 9.18
N GLN A 142 -9.04 -9.01 8.70
CA GLN A 142 -7.79 -9.31 7.99
C GLN A 142 -7.62 -8.47 6.73
N THR A 143 -8.69 -8.32 5.94
CA THR A 143 -8.68 -7.49 4.73
C THR A 143 -8.44 -6.03 5.08
N ALA A 144 -9.10 -5.50 6.12
CA ALA A 144 -8.88 -4.13 6.59
C ALA A 144 -7.42 -3.88 6.99
N GLN A 145 -6.78 -4.81 7.72
CA GLN A 145 -5.37 -4.68 8.09
C GLN A 145 -4.43 -4.73 6.88
N ARG A 146 -4.74 -5.54 5.86
CA ARG A 146 -3.99 -5.55 4.60
C ARG A 146 -4.12 -4.22 3.85
N LEU A 147 -5.29 -3.60 3.87
CA LEU A 147 -5.51 -2.30 3.24
C LEU A 147 -4.72 -1.19 3.94
N VAL A 148 -4.67 -1.19 5.28
CA VAL A 148 -3.80 -0.26 6.02
C VAL A 148 -2.34 -0.46 5.61
N GLN A 149 -1.86 -1.70 5.47
CA GLN A 149 -0.50 -1.97 5.00
C GLN A 149 -0.27 -1.47 3.57
N THR A 150 -1.24 -1.67 2.67
CA THR A 150 -1.17 -1.15 1.28
C THR A 150 -1.11 0.38 1.26
N GLY A 151 -1.84 1.05 2.15
CA GLY A 151 -1.76 2.50 2.33
C GLY A 151 -0.38 2.97 2.79
N LEU A 152 0.24 2.28 3.76
CA LEU A 152 1.61 2.55 4.20
C LEU A 152 2.64 2.32 3.08
N ASP A 153 2.45 1.28 2.26
CA ASP A 153 3.31 1.00 1.11
C ASP A 153 3.18 2.11 0.05
N LEU A 154 1.96 2.59 -0.24
CA LEU A 154 1.73 3.72 -1.14
C LEU A 154 2.39 5.01 -0.63
N ILE A 155 2.26 5.31 0.67
CA ILE A 155 2.92 6.48 1.29
C ILE A 155 4.43 6.42 1.08
N ARG A 156 5.05 5.27 1.35
CA ARG A 156 6.47 5.05 1.07
C ARG A 156 6.80 5.29 -0.40
N ASP A 157 6.05 4.71 -1.32
CA ASP A 157 6.32 4.79 -2.77
C ASP A 157 6.24 6.23 -3.28
N VAL A 158 5.27 7.02 -2.79
CA VAL A 158 5.17 8.46 -3.08
C VAL A 158 6.39 9.22 -2.58
N ARG A 159 6.82 8.98 -1.34
CA ARG A 159 8.00 9.64 -0.77
C ARG A 159 9.30 9.26 -1.48
N LEU A 160 9.43 7.99 -1.89
CA LEU A 160 10.56 7.55 -2.71
C LEU A 160 10.57 8.25 -4.06
N ALA A 161 9.42 8.32 -4.74
CA ALA A 161 9.31 9.00 -6.03
C ALA A 161 9.55 10.51 -5.93
N HIS A 162 9.08 11.15 -4.85
CA HIS A 162 9.35 12.56 -4.58
C HIS A 162 10.85 12.82 -4.34
N ALA A 163 11.52 11.97 -3.56
CA ALA A 163 12.97 12.07 -3.36
C ALA A 163 13.76 11.87 -4.66
N GLU A 164 13.29 10.97 -5.55
CA GLU A 164 13.88 10.74 -6.88
C GLU A 164 13.71 11.95 -7.79
N LEU A 165 12.51 12.53 -7.86
CA LEU A 165 12.24 13.73 -8.66
C LEU A 165 13.07 14.92 -8.17
N THR A 166 13.17 15.13 -6.87
CA THR A 166 14.00 16.18 -6.28
C THR A 166 15.46 16.00 -6.67
N LEU A 167 15.99 14.79 -6.57
CA LEU A 167 17.36 14.46 -6.98
C LEU A 167 17.57 14.69 -8.47
N ALA A 168 16.63 14.25 -9.31
CA ALA A 168 16.74 14.44 -10.77
C ALA A 168 16.78 15.93 -11.14
N LYS A 169 15.94 16.76 -10.49
CA LYS A 169 15.93 18.21 -10.64
C LYS A 169 17.28 18.86 -10.24
N GLU A 170 17.79 18.49 -9.05
CA GLU A 170 19.07 19.01 -8.55
C GLU A 170 20.23 18.59 -9.48
N ARG A 171 20.27 17.33 -9.93
CA ARG A 171 21.27 16.84 -10.89
C ARG A 171 21.22 17.60 -12.20
N LEU A 172 20.04 17.85 -12.75
CA LEU A 172 19.87 18.60 -13.99
C LEU A 172 20.40 20.03 -13.85
N GLN A 173 20.07 20.71 -12.74
CA GLN A 173 20.57 22.07 -12.47
C GLN A 173 22.10 22.12 -12.33
N LEU A 174 22.69 21.17 -11.59
CA LEU A 174 24.16 21.13 -11.41
C LEU A 174 24.87 20.75 -12.71
N THR A 175 24.28 19.89 -13.54
CA THR A 175 24.85 19.50 -14.82
C THR A 175 24.81 20.64 -15.82
N GLN A 176 23.83 21.54 -15.79
CA GLN A 176 23.85 22.77 -16.59
C GLN A 176 25.11 23.61 -16.32
N ALA A 177 25.48 23.75 -15.04
CA ALA A 177 26.70 24.43 -14.65
C ALA A 177 27.95 23.67 -15.14
N THR A 178 27.94 22.35 -15.13
CA THR A 178 29.04 21.51 -15.65
C THR A 178 29.21 21.66 -17.14
N VAL A 179 28.11 21.70 -17.91
CA VAL A 179 28.16 21.95 -19.38
C VAL A 179 28.82 23.29 -19.69
N SER A 180 28.37 24.36 -19.02
CA SER A 180 28.94 25.69 -19.19
C SER A 180 30.44 25.73 -18.86
N LEU A 181 30.82 25.07 -17.76
CA LEU A 181 32.22 24.97 -17.33
C LEU A 181 33.08 24.20 -18.35
N SER A 182 32.64 23.04 -18.84
CA SER A 182 33.36 22.21 -19.80
C SER A 182 33.51 22.95 -21.14
N HIS A 183 32.50 23.72 -21.56
CA HIS A 183 32.58 24.57 -22.73
C HIS A 183 33.66 25.66 -22.59
N ASN A 184 33.69 26.35 -21.43
CA ASN A 184 34.72 27.34 -21.13
C ASN A 184 36.15 26.75 -21.13
N ILE A 185 36.29 25.51 -20.58
CA ILE A 185 37.58 24.79 -20.63
C ILE A 185 37.99 24.51 -22.08
N ALA A 186 37.08 24.04 -22.94
CA ALA A 186 37.37 23.76 -24.34
C ALA A 186 37.77 25.01 -25.10
N GLU A 187 37.04 26.13 -24.92
CA GLU A 187 37.39 27.43 -25.55
C GLU A 187 38.75 27.94 -25.08
N LEU A 188 39.05 27.87 -23.79
CA LEU A 188 40.33 28.28 -23.24
C LEU A 188 41.49 27.44 -23.80
N THR A 189 41.30 26.10 -23.86
CA THR A 189 42.32 25.19 -24.39
C THR A 189 42.54 25.43 -25.87
N GLN A 190 41.50 25.73 -26.65
CA GLN A 190 41.61 26.15 -28.05
C GLN A 190 42.39 27.47 -28.22
N ALA A 191 42.19 28.45 -27.33
CA ALA A 191 42.93 29.71 -27.32
C ALA A 191 44.42 29.48 -27.01
N ARG A 192 44.72 28.58 -26.04
CA ARG A 192 46.11 28.18 -25.69
C ARG A 192 46.81 27.47 -26.85
N LEU A 193 46.12 26.61 -27.61
CA LEU A 193 46.69 26.00 -28.83
C LEU A 193 47.11 27.08 -29.86
N ARG A 194 46.25 28.08 -30.06
CA ARG A 194 46.56 29.20 -30.95
C ARG A 194 47.78 30.03 -30.51
N ALA A 195 48.02 30.08 -29.20
CA ALA A 195 49.18 30.73 -28.61
C ALA A 195 50.42 29.82 -28.57
N GLY A 196 50.31 28.55 -28.92
CA GLY A 196 51.40 27.57 -28.85
C GLY A 196 51.61 26.91 -27.48
N ASP A 197 50.69 27.15 -26.53
CA ASP A 197 50.78 26.67 -25.11
C ASP A 197 49.98 25.39 -24.82
N ALA A 198 49.35 24.79 -25.84
CA ALA A 198 48.63 23.54 -25.73
C ALA A 198 48.80 22.68 -26.98
N SER A 199 48.57 21.38 -26.88
CA SER A 199 48.59 20.44 -28.00
C SER A 199 47.20 20.27 -28.63
N GLU A 200 47.16 19.78 -29.89
CA GLU A 200 45.89 19.39 -30.55
C GLU A 200 45.14 18.29 -29.76
N LEU A 201 45.89 17.40 -29.07
CA LEU A 201 45.34 16.38 -28.24
C LEU A 201 44.60 16.97 -27.01
N ASP A 202 45.17 18.03 -26.40
CA ASP A 202 44.53 18.72 -25.27
C ASP A 202 43.18 19.35 -25.69
N VAL A 203 43.16 19.98 -26.88
CA VAL A 203 41.92 20.54 -27.45
C VAL A 203 40.90 19.48 -27.75
N THR A 204 41.33 18.37 -28.37
CA THR A 204 40.42 17.24 -28.67
C THR A 204 39.80 16.65 -27.38
N ASN A 205 40.61 16.45 -26.34
CA ASN A 205 40.12 15.95 -25.04
C ASN A 205 39.11 16.93 -24.42
N ALA A 206 39.43 18.22 -24.38
CA ALA A 206 38.50 19.22 -23.81
C ALA A 206 37.18 19.33 -24.60
N GLN A 207 37.22 19.19 -25.92
CA GLN A 207 36.00 19.13 -26.75
C GLN A 207 35.18 17.88 -26.49
N VAL A 208 35.83 16.71 -26.36
CA VAL A 208 35.15 15.46 -26.01
C VAL A 208 34.48 15.57 -24.63
N ASP A 209 35.17 16.15 -23.63
CA ASP A 209 34.60 16.37 -22.28
C ASP A 209 33.36 17.29 -22.35
N ALA A 210 33.38 18.35 -23.14
CA ALA A 210 32.24 19.24 -23.34
C ALA A 210 31.05 18.54 -24.03
N LEU A 211 31.29 17.69 -25.03
CA LEU A 211 30.27 16.91 -25.70
C LEU A 211 29.67 15.84 -24.75
N GLN A 212 30.49 15.20 -23.91
CA GLN A 212 30.02 14.25 -22.89
C GLN A 212 29.15 14.95 -21.84
N ALA A 213 29.50 16.16 -21.41
CA ALA A 213 28.68 16.94 -20.49
C ALA A 213 27.31 17.30 -21.11
N GLN A 214 27.24 17.63 -22.40
CA GLN A 214 25.98 17.87 -23.11
C GLN A 214 25.11 16.60 -23.23
N GLU A 215 25.73 15.47 -23.57
CA GLU A 215 25.03 14.17 -23.60
C GLU A 215 24.43 13.83 -22.20
N GLN A 216 25.24 14.02 -21.17
CA GLN A 216 24.80 13.80 -19.79
C GLN A 216 23.63 14.71 -19.42
N GLN A 217 23.62 15.97 -19.80
CA GLN A 217 22.51 16.89 -19.58
C GLN A 217 21.24 16.41 -20.28
N SER A 218 21.34 16.01 -21.57
CA SER A 218 20.19 15.47 -22.30
C SER A 218 19.60 14.24 -21.64
N ARG A 219 20.42 13.31 -21.17
CA ARG A 219 19.97 12.13 -20.45
C ARG A 219 19.27 12.49 -19.14
N LEU A 220 19.85 13.39 -18.34
CA LEU A 220 19.25 13.82 -17.07
C LEU A 220 17.94 14.60 -17.26
N GLN A 221 17.76 15.28 -18.38
CA GLN A 221 16.48 15.89 -18.74
C GLN A 221 15.39 14.83 -18.87
N HIS A 222 15.67 13.73 -19.58
CA HIS A 222 14.72 12.62 -19.69
C HIS A 222 14.52 11.88 -18.37
N ASP A 223 15.57 11.71 -17.57
CA ASP A 223 15.42 11.11 -16.22
C ASP A 223 14.49 11.94 -15.33
N TYR A 224 14.59 13.28 -15.40
CA TYR A 224 13.66 14.19 -14.70
C TYR A 224 12.23 14.03 -15.20
N GLU A 225 12.00 13.95 -16.51
CA GLU A 225 10.67 13.74 -17.10
C GLU A 225 10.07 12.40 -16.64
N ILE A 226 10.87 11.33 -16.66
CA ILE A 226 10.44 10.01 -16.18
C ILE A 226 10.09 10.03 -14.69
N ALA A 227 10.92 10.66 -13.85
CA ALA A 227 10.66 10.77 -12.42
C ALA A 227 9.39 11.58 -12.13
N ASN A 228 9.17 12.65 -12.89
CA ASN A 228 7.97 13.48 -12.80
C ASN A 228 6.70 12.70 -13.18
N GLU A 229 6.74 11.93 -14.28
CA GLU A 229 5.61 11.09 -14.69
C GLU A 229 5.30 9.98 -13.69
N ARG A 230 6.33 9.37 -13.08
CA ARG A 230 6.14 8.35 -12.01
C ARG A 230 5.43 8.93 -10.80
N LEU A 231 5.85 10.10 -10.34
CA LEU A 231 5.23 10.76 -9.18
C LEU A 231 3.79 11.17 -9.50
N ARG A 232 3.54 11.75 -10.69
CA ARG A 232 2.20 12.09 -11.17
C ARG A 232 1.28 10.87 -11.20
N HIS A 233 1.76 9.74 -11.72
CA HIS A 233 1.02 8.48 -11.75
C HIS A 233 0.66 7.98 -10.33
N LEU A 234 1.60 8.04 -9.39
CA LEU A 234 1.34 7.68 -8.00
C LEU A 234 0.34 8.60 -7.32
N ALA A 235 0.41 9.91 -7.61
CA ALA A 235 -0.57 10.88 -7.11
C ALA A 235 -1.98 10.71 -7.73
N GLY A 236 -2.12 9.93 -8.80
CA GLY A 236 -3.39 9.67 -9.48
C GLY A 236 -3.95 10.88 -10.23
N LEU A 237 -3.08 11.82 -10.64
CA LEU A 237 -3.49 13.06 -11.32
C LEU A 237 -3.31 12.96 -12.84
N SER A 238 -4.21 13.63 -13.59
CA SER A 238 -4.05 13.82 -15.03
C SER A 238 -2.94 14.83 -15.33
N LEU A 239 -2.48 14.87 -16.60
CA LEU A 239 -1.45 15.82 -17.02
C LEU A 239 -1.89 17.29 -16.83
N GLU A 240 -3.17 17.58 -17.05
CA GLU A 240 -3.76 18.92 -16.92
C GLU A 240 -3.85 19.39 -15.47
N GLN A 241 -3.96 18.45 -14.54
CA GLN A 241 -4.07 18.72 -13.10
C GLN A 241 -2.72 18.77 -12.39
N TRP A 242 -1.64 18.35 -13.07
CA TRP A 242 -0.30 18.27 -12.48
C TRP A 242 0.31 19.68 -12.34
N PRO A 243 0.75 20.08 -11.15
CA PRO A 243 1.32 21.42 -10.95
C PRO A 243 2.74 21.53 -11.54
N ASN A 244 3.10 22.73 -11.95
CA ASN A 244 4.41 23.03 -12.49
C ASN A 244 5.54 23.08 -11.44
N ALA A 245 5.20 23.16 -10.15
CA ALA A 245 6.15 23.27 -9.06
C ALA A 245 5.91 22.18 -8.02
N ILE A 246 7.00 21.54 -7.60
CA ILE A 246 7.03 20.61 -6.46
C ILE A 246 8.01 21.20 -5.45
N SER A 247 7.55 21.31 -4.20
CA SER A 247 8.35 21.85 -3.12
C SER A 247 9.50 20.88 -2.79
N THR A 248 10.69 21.44 -2.63
CA THR A 248 11.87 20.70 -2.19
C THR A 248 12.18 21.09 -0.74
N GLU A 249 11.35 20.65 0.19
CA GLU A 249 11.61 20.95 1.61
C GLU A 249 12.91 20.32 2.11
N ALA A 250 13.59 21.06 2.98
CA ALA A 250 14.81 20.61 3.60
C ALA A 250 14.57 19.37 4.46
N THR A 251 15.41 18.38 4.31
CA THR A 251 15.38 17.14 5.08
C THR A 251 15.61 17.44 6.55
N ALA A 252 14.72 16.93 7.41
CA ALA A 252 14.90 16.99 8.86
C ALA A 252 16.24 16.37 9.28
N ASN A 253 16.85 16.96 10.29
CA ASN A 253 18.13 16.53 10.85
C ASN A 253 18.12 15.06 11.27
N GLY A 254 19.26 14.41 11.14
CA GLY A 254 19.45 13.01 11.50
C GLY A 254 19.18 12.75 12.98
N GLU A 255 17.99 12.30 13.27
CA GLU A 255 17.55 11.88 14.60
C GLU A 255 18.18 10.54 14.94
N LYS A 256 18.57 10.37 16.20
CA LYS A 256 19.08 9.09 16.68
C LYS A 256 17.93 8.25 17.21
N PHE A 257 17.69 7.13 16.57
CA PHE A 257 16.72 6.13 17.01
C PHE A 257 17.46 4.93 17.61
N GLU A 258 16.84 4.27 18.56
CA GLU A 258 17.32 3.01 19.12
C GLU A 258 16.69 1.83 18.38
N SER A 259 17.50 1.01 17.71
CA SER A 259 17.03 -0.06 16.83
C SER A 259 16.07 -1.04 17.51
N GLU A 260 16.40 -1.49 18.74
CA GLU A 260 15.56 -2.49 19.44
C GLU A 260 14.22 -1.89 19.89
N LYS A 261 14.18 -0.61 20.21
CA LYS A 261 12.93 0.10 20.52
C LYS A 261 12.03 0.17 19.28
N LEU A 262 12.61 0.53 18.12
CA LEU A 262 11.87 0.53 16.86
C LEU A 262 11.33 -0.85 16.48
N VAL A 263 12.09 -1.92 16.72
CA VAL A 263 11.62 -3.30 16.50
C VAL A 263 10.43 -3.61 17.41
N ALA A 264 10.50 -3.24 18.69
CA ALA A 264 9.39 -3.46 19.62
C ALA A 264 8.13 -2.68 19.19
N GLU A 265 8.28 -1.42 18.79
CA GLU A 265 7.19 -0.59 18.26
C GLU A 265 6.58 -1.19 16.97
N ALA A 266 7.42 -1.62 16.04
CA ALA A 266 6.97 -2.25 14.79
C ALA A 266 6.17 -3.53 15.03
N LEU A 267 6.59 -4.37 15.97
CA LEU A 267 5.86 -5.60 16.32
C LEU A 267 4.50 -5.33 16.96
N LEU A 268 4.27 -4.13 17.51
CA LEU A 268 2.97 -3.71 18.04
C LEU A 268 2.13 -2.97 16.99
N ALA A 269 2.79 -2.24 16.10
CA ALA A 269 2.12 -1.32 15.19
C ALA A 269 1.81 -1.93 13.81
N ARG A 270 2.62 -2.86 13.29
CA ARG A 270 2.51 -3.29 11.88
C ARG A 270 1.22 -4.05 11.54
N PRO A 271 0.47 -3.56 10.53
CA PRO A 271 -0.79 -4.17 10.12
C PRO A 271 -0.63 -5.57 9.52
N ASP A 272 0.49 -5.86 8.84
CA ASP A 272 0.75 -7.18 8.24
C ASP A 272 0.96 -8.27 9.30
N LEU A 273 1.53 -7.93 10.47
CA LEU A 273 1.62 -8.84 11.59
C LEU A 273 0.24 -9.09 12.20
N ARG A 274 -0.56 -8.03 12.37
CA ARG A 274 -1.95 -8.15 12.86
C ARG A 274 -2.80 -8.99 11.90
N ALA A 275 -2.67 -8.80 10.59
CA ALA A 275 -3.35 -9.62 9.59
C ALA A 275 -2.92 -11.10 9.66
N ALA A 276 -1.63 -11.37 9.94
CA ALA A 276 -1.15 -12.74 10.12
C ALA A 276 -1.69 -13.38 11.41
N GLU A 277 -1.81 -12.62 12.50
CA GLU A 277 -2.42 -13.07 13.76
C GLU A 277 -3.90 -13.45 13.56
N ILE A 278 -4.66 -12.57 12.90
CA ILE A 278 -6.07 -12.81 12.57
C ILE A 278 -6.20 -14.05 11.68
N ASN A 279 -5.29 -14.26 10.73
CA ASN A 279 -5.29 -15.45 9.88
C ASN A 279 -5.08 -16.74 10.69
N VAL A 280 -4.28 -16.71 11.75
CA VAL A 280 -4.13 -17.87 12.65
C VAL A 280 -5.46 -18.14 13.38
N ALA A 281 -6.11 -17.09 13.92
CA ALA A 281 -7.39 -17.22 14.57
C ALA A 281 -8.47 -17.78 13.62
N ALA A 282 -8.60 -17.21 12.42
CA ALA A 282 -9.54 -17.68 11.39
C ALA A 282 -9.27 -19.14 10.98
N ALA A 283 -8.00 -19.54 10.86
CA ALA A 283 -7.65 -20.92 10.56
C ALA A 283 -8.03 -21.88 11.71
N GLY A 284 -7.97 -21.43 12.96
CA GLY A 284 -8.47 -22.15 14.14
C GLY A 284 -9.98 -22.40 14.09
N GLU A 285 -10.76 -21.33 13.83
CA GLU A 285 -12.22 -21.41 13.68
C GLU A 285 -12.63 -22.34 12.52
N ARG A 286 -11.87 -22.36 11.41
CA ARG A 286 -12.13 -23.29 10.29
C ARG A 286 -12.03 -24.76 10.67
N ILE A 287 -11.23 -25.13 11.70
CA ILE A 287 -11.17 -26.50 12.22
C ILE A 287 -12.51 -26.86 12.92
N GLY A 288 -13.04 -25.93 13.71
CA GLY A 288 -14.34 -26.07 14.39
C GLY A 288 -15.47 -26.26 13.35
N LEU A 289 -15.51 -25.39 12.34
CA LEU A 289 -16.49 -25.47 11.26
C LEU A 289 -16.42 -26.81 10.50
N ALA A 290 -15.20 -27.25 10.11
CA ALA A 290 -15.02 -28.51 9.40
C ALA A 290 -15.51 -29.75 10.21
N ARG A 291 -15.42 -29.68 11.55
CA ARG A 291 -15.97 -30.70 12.43
C ARG A 291 -17.51 -30.62 12.55
N ALA A 292 -18.05 -29.40 12.57
CA ALA A 292 -19.48 -29.17 12.71
C ALA A 292 -20.27 -29.53 11.41
N GLU A 293 -19.63 -29.41 10.25
CA GLU A 293 -20.20 -29.72 8.92
C GLU A 293 -20.50 -31.23 8.70
N VAL A 294 -20.05 -32.10 9.61
CA VAL A 294 -20.33 -33.54 9.54
C VAL A 294 -21.80 -33.84 9.74
N PHE A 295 -22.51 -33.02 10.50
CA PHE A 295 -23.91 -33.24 10.85
C PHE A 295 -24.83 -32.42 9.94
N ASN A 296 -25.61 -33.12 9.09
CA ASN A 296 -26.59 -32.51 8.21
C ASN A 296 -27.99 -33.01 8.59
N PHE A 297 -28.88 -32.05 8.89
CA PHE A 297 -30.26 -32.28 9.24
C PHE A 297 -31.15 -31.43 8.32
N THR A 298 -32.09 -32.07 7.66
CA THR A 298 -33.06 -31.38 6.80
C THR A 298 -34.48 -31.66 7.26
N ALA A 299 -35.17 -30.62 7.71
CA ALA A 299 -36.62 -30.75 8.00
C ALA A 299 -37.39 -30.75 6.68
N SER A 300 -38.38 -31.60 6.58
CA SER A 300 -39.27 -31.63 5.43
C SER A 300 -40.75 -31.62 5.87
N LEU A 301 -41.56 -30.96 5.05
CA LEU A 301 -43.03 -31.10 5.10
C LEU A 301 -43.48 -31.69 3.77
N ASN A 302 -44.00 -32.91 3.88
CA ASN A 302 -44.44 -33.67 2.71
C ASN A 302 -45.96 -33.75 2.68
N ALA A 303 -46.55 -33.49 1.52
CA ALA A 303 -47.99 -33.67 1.31
C ALA A 303 -48.19 -34.51 0.04
N LYS A 304 -48.97 -35.61 0.17
CA LYS A 304 -49.19 -36.57 -0.87
C LYS A 304 -50.67 -36.92 -1.00
N GLN A 305 -51.15 -36.93 -2.23
CA GLN A 305 -52.52 -37.40 -2.57
C GLN A 305 -52.41 -38.76 -3.27
N VAL A 306 -52.82 -39.85 -2.59
CA VAL A 306 -52.75 -41.20 -3.14
C VAL A 306 -54.12 -41.57 -3.71
N THR A 307 -55.15 -41.58 -2.91
CA THR A 307 -56.57 -41.76 -3.27
C THR A 307 -57.38 -41.07 -2.20
N GLY A 308 -57.99 -39.91 -2.48
CA GLY A 308 -58.76 -39.15 -1.50
C GLY A 308 -58.11 -37.79 -1.11
N PRO A 309 -58.28 -37.32 0.11
CA PRO A 309 -57.74 -36.03 0.53
C PRO A 309 -56.21 -36.02 0.57
N LEU A 310 -55.63 -34.80 0.43
CA LEU A 310 -54.20 -34.62 0.54
C LEU A 310 -53.75 -34.86 2.00
N LEU A 311 -52.85 -35.83 2.16
CA LEU A 311 -52.26 -36.16 3.49
C LEU A 311 -50.93 -35.46 3.62
N ALA A 312 -50.75 -34.62 4.67
CA ALA A 312 -49.53 -33.91 4.97
C ALA A 312 -48.90 -34.41 6.28
N GLY A 313 -47.56 -34.50 6.29
CA GLY A 313 -46.82 -34.92 7.49
C GLY A 313 -45.40 -34.35 7.51
N PRO A 314 -44.85 -34.06 8.70
CA PRO A 314 -43.45 -33.66 8.86
C PRO A 314 -42.51 -34.83 8.61
N GLY A 315 -41.31 -34.54 8.10
CA GLY A 315 -40.23 -35.49 7.92
C GLY A 315 -38.91 -34.87 8.39
N LEU A 316 -37.96 -35.70 8.73
CA LEU A 316 -36.61 -35.34 9.09
C LEU A 316 -35.63 -36.26 8.35
N ASP A 317 -34.82 -35.68 7.47
CA ASP A 317 -33.72 -36.38 6.79
C ASP A 317 -32.44 -36.13 7.59
N VAL A 318 -31.75 -37.21 8.01
CA VAL A 318 -30.51 -37.15 8.77
C VAL A 318 -29.42 -37.91 8.06
N THR A 319 -28.31 -37.23 7.73
CA THR A 319 -27.11 -37.90 7.23
C THR A 319 -26.32 -38.49 8.38
N LEU A 320 -26.18 -39.83 8.40
CA LEU A 320 -25.41 -40.54 9.42
C LEU A 320 -23.93 -40.63 9.00
N PRO A 321 -23.00 -39.95 9.68
CA PRO A 321 -21.58 -39.93 9.34
C PRO A 321 -20.86 -41.19 9.85
N ILE A 322 -21.23 -42.37 9.33
CA ILE A 322 -20.68 -43.67 9.78
C ILE A 322 -19.30 -43.92 9.16
N VAL A 323 -19.15 -43.64 7.86
CA VAL A 323 -17.90 -43.90 7.09
C VAL A 323 -17.12 -42.65 6.86
N ASN A 324 -17.77 -41.60 6.35
CA ASN A 324 -17.17 -40.31 6.10
C ASN A 324 -17.56 -39.32 7.22
N GLN A 325 -16.59 -39.01 8.06
CA GLN A 325 -16.70 -38.05 9.18
C GLN A 325 -15.95 -36.74 8.86
N ASN A 326 -15.80 -36.41 7.58
CA ASN A 326 -15.06 -35.26 7.10
C ASN A 326 -13.57 -35.26 7.54
N GLN A 327 -12.97 -36.45 7.71
CA GLN A 327 -11.58 -36.56 8.18
C GLN A 327 -10.61 -35.79 7.28
N GLY A 328 -10.84 -35.82 5.96
CA GLY A 328 -10.05 -35.06 4.97
C GLY A 328 -10.17 -33.54 5.16
N GLY A 329 -11.38 -33.02 5.35
CA GLY A 329 -11.65 -31.61 5.62
C GLY A 329 -11.00 -31.11 6.91
N VAL A 330 -11.14 -31.91 7.98
CA VAL A 330 -10.52 -31.60 9.29
C VAL A 330 -8.99 -31.62 9.18
N ALA A 331 -8.40 -32.63 8.49
CA ALA A 331 -6.96 -32.71 8.28
C ALA A 331 -6.44 -31.50 7.45
N GLN A 332 -7.19 -31.08 6.43
CA GLN A 332 -6.85 -29.91 5.63
C GLN A 332 -6.92 -28.60 6.46
N ALA A 333 -7.97 -28.44 7.27
CA ALA A 333 -8.09 -27.28 8.16
C ALA A 333 -6.94 -27.24 9.18
N GLN A 334 -6.56 -28.37 9.77
CA GLN A 334 -5.42 -28.48 10.66
C GLN A 334 -4.09 -28.14 9.98
N ALA A 335 -3.89 -28.57 8.72
CA ALA A 335 -2.69 -28.22 7.95
C ALA A 335 -2.64 -26.72 7.64
N ARG A 336 -3.80 -26.10 7.33
CA ARG A 336 -3.92 -24.64 7.12
C ARG A 336 -3.58 -23.86 8.40
N PHE A 337 -4.07 -24.29 9.55
CA PHE A 337 -3.74 -23.70 10.84
C PHE A 337 -2.22 -23.76 11.11
N ASN A 338 -1.60 -24.93 10.94
CA ASN A 338 -0.16 -25.08 11.11
C ASN A 338 0.64 -24.18 10.14
N LYS A 339 0.17 -24.03 8.88
CA LYS A 339 0.74 -23.11 7.91
C LYS A 339 0.63 -21.66 8.37
N ALA A 340 -0.56 -21.23 8.80
CA ALA A 340 -0.80 -19.86 9.27
C ALA A 340 0.08 -19.51 10.49
N ALA A 341 0.20 -20.44 11.47
CA ALA A 341 1.07 -20.26 12.62
C ALA A 341 2.55 -20.08 12.23
N ARG A 342 3.05 -20.87 11.28
CA ARG A 342 4.42 -20.72 10.76
C ARG A 342 4.61 -19.42 9.99
N GLN A 343 3.61 -19.00 9.23
CA GLN A 343 3.61 -17.71 8.51
C GLN A 343 3.65 -16.53 9.48
N TYR A 344 2.91 -16.56 10.58
CA TYR A 344 2.98 -15.55 11.63
C TYR A 344 4.41 -15.40 12.19
N VAL A 345 5.06 -16.51 12.54
CA VAL A 345 6.44 -16.49 13.03
C VAL A 345 7.40 -15.93 11.97
N ALA A 346 7.24 -16.32 10.70
CA ALA A 346 8.07 -15.82 9.59
C ALA A 346 7.86 -14.31 9.37
N THR A 347 6.61 -13.82 9.45
CA THR A 347 6.30 -12.38 9.34
C THR A 347 6.95 -11.60 10.47
N ARG A 348 6.85 -12.09 11.71
CA ARG A 348 7.49 -11.46 12.88
C ARG A 348 9.01 -11.35 12.72
N GLN A 349 9.67 -12.40 12.23
CA GLN A 349 11.12 -12.39 11.98
C GLN A 349 11.50 -11.42 10.85
N ARG A 350 10.69 -11.36 9.78
CA ARG A 350 10.89 -10.42 8.67
C ARG A 350 10.78 -8.98 9.14
N ILE A 351 9.78 -8.65 9.96
CA ILE A 351 9.60 -7.30 10.51
C ILE A 351 10.85 -6.86 11.30
N ALA A 352 11.37 -7.73 12.16
CA ALA A 352 12.58 -7.41 12.92
C ALA A 352 13.79 -7.17 12.00
N LEU A 353 13.92 -7.93 10.90
CA LEU A 353 14.96 -7.73 9.90
C LEU A 353 14.75 -6.41 9.14
N ASP A 354 13.53 -6.17 8.60
CA ASP A 354 13.19 -4.97 7.84
C ASP A 354 13.53 -3.69 8.62
N VAL A 355 13.15 -3.63 9.90
CA VAL A 355 13.40 -2.48 10.76
C VAL A 355 14.91 -2.28 10.99
N ARG A 356 15.67 -3.35 11.29
CA ARG A 356 17.11 -3.24 11.53
C ARG A 356 17.87 -2.82 10.27
N GLU A 357 17.50 -3.36 9.11
CA GLU A 357 18.08 -2.96 7.83
C GLU A 357 17.76 -1.50 7.49
N ALA A 358 16.49 -1.09 7.61
CA ALA A 358 16.07 0.29 7.33
C ALA A 358 16.74 1.28 8.28
N HIS A 359 16.86 0.93 9.58
CA HIS A 359 17.58 1.74 10.56
C HIS A 359 19.08 1.88 10.21
N ALA A 360 19.76 0.80 9.85
CA ALA A 360 21.16 0.83 9.44
C ALA A 360 21.37 1.70 8.19
N ARG A 361 20.46 1.60 7.19
CA ARG A 361 20.48 2.45 5.99
C ARG A 361 20.26 3.93 6.33
N LEU A 362 19.35 4.24 7.26
CA LEU A 362 19.14 5.62 7.71
C LEU A 362 20.38 6.19 8.40
N GLN A 363 21.02 5.42 9.27
CA GLN A 363 22.28 5.84 9.90
C GLN A 363 23.37 6.08 8.86
N GLN A 364 23.59 5.15 7.95
CA GLN A 364 24.58 5.28 6.88
C GLN A 364 24.33 6.53 6.02
N ALA A 365 23.08 6.76 5.60
CA ALA A 365 22.73 7.91 4.78
C ALA A 365 22.91 9.24 5.54
N SER A 366 22.55 9.28 6.83
CA SER A 366 22.73 10.44 7.70
C SER A 366 24.21 10.77 7.90
N GLU A 367 25.04 9.77 8.18
CA GLU A 367 26.49 9.95 8.34
C GLU A 367 27.13 10.41 7.03
N SER A 368 26.75 9.80 5.90
CA SER A 368 27.23 10.19 4.57
C SER A 368 26.90 11.66 4.26
N LEU A 369 25.62 12.07 4.43
CA LEU A 369 25.21 13.45 4.19
C LEU A 369 25.98 14.44 5.09
N LYS A 370 26.10 14.11 6.38
CA LYS A 370 26.85 14.91 7.33
C LYS A 370 28.33 15.06 6.92
N GLN A 371 28.96 13.98 6.47
CA GLN A 371 30.34 14.01 6.01
C GLN A 371 30.50 14.91 4.77
N TRP A 372 29.59 14.82 3.80
CA TRP A 372 29.62 15.70 2.62
C TRP A 372 29.40 17.14 3.01
N GLN A 373 28.36 17.47 3.80
CA GLN A 373 28.01 18.85 4.13
C GLN A 373 28.98 19.53 5.06
N GLN A 374 29.49 18.82 6.07
CA GLN A 374 30.27 19.43 7.16
C GLN A 374 31.78 19.24 6.98
N THR A 375 32.23 18.19 6.27
CA THR A 375 33.66 17.87 6.19
C THR A 375 34.23 18.11 4.80
N ILE A 376 33.50 17.75 3.72
CA ILE A 376 34.03 17.75 2.35
C ILE A 376 33.72 19.06 1.61
N LEU A 377 32.49 19.55 1.66
CA LEU A 377 32.09 20.77 0.94
C LEU A 377 32.78 22.05 1.45
N PRO A 378 32.97 22.30 2.76
CA PRO A 378 33.54 23.55 3.22
C PRO A 378 34.96 23.80 2.69
N PRO A 379 35.92 22.85 2.78
CA PRO A 379 37.27 23.06 2.24
C PRO A 379 37.27 23.19 0.69
N LEU A 380 36.37 22.52 -0.04
CA LEU A 380 36.27 22.69 -1.49
C LEU A 380 35.76 24.11 -1.85
N ARG A 381 34.83 24.65 -1.08
CA ARG A 381 34.36 26.02 -1.26
C ARG A 381 35.47 27.04 -0.99
N ALA A 382 36.27 26.83 0.05
CA ALA A 382 37.42 27.67 0.34
C ALA A 382 38.48 27.58 -0.78
N ALA A 383 38.74 26.36 -1.30
CA ALA A 383 39.67 26.15 -2.38
C ALA A 383 39.31 26.89 -3.68
N ILE A 384 38.01 27.04 -3.99
CA ILE A 384 37.60 27.89 -5.16
C ILE A 384 37.97 29.33 -4.89
N GLN A 385 37.64 29.87 -3.74
CA GLN A 385 37.94 31.27 -3.40
C GLN A 385 39.46 31.52 -3.42
N ASP A 386 40.26 30.60 -2.91
CA ASP A 386 41.71 30.68 -2.93
C ASP A 386 42.26 30.59 -4.37
N ALA A 387 41.69 29.72 -5.19
CA ALA A 387 42.09 29.62 -6.62
C ALA A 387 41.75 30.88 -7.42
N GLU A 388 40.58 31.49 -7.19
CA GLU A 388 40.20 32.77 -7.83
C GLU A 388 41.11 33.93 -7.38
N ASN A 389 41.43 34.01 -6.08
CA ASN A 389 42.36 35.00 -5.55
C ASN A 389 43.80 34.82 -6.10
N ALA A 390 44.27 33.57 -6.17
CA ALA A 390 45.59 33.26 -6.71
C ALA A 390 45.67 33.54 -8.22
N TYR A 391 44.60 33.33 -8.98
CA TYR A 391 44.50 33.70 -10.37
C TYR A 391 44.53 35.22 -10.55
N ALA A 392 43.76 35.95 -9.77
CA ALA A 392 43.78 37.42 -9.80
C ALA A 392 45.17 38.00 -9.49
N ALA A 393 45.95 37.31 -8.63
CA ALA A 393 47.33 37.65 -8.31
C ALA A 393 48.36 37.16 -9.37
N GLY A 394 47.92 36.45 -10.41
CA GLY A 394 48.80 35.90 -11.44
C GLY A 394 49.58 34.63 -11.04
N ASN A 395 49.28 34.01 -9.90
CA ASN A 395 50.03 32.90 -9.31
C ASN A 395 49.62 31.54 -9.89
N VAL A 396 48.42 31.43 -10.45
CA VAL A 396 47.90 30.20 -11.04
C VAL A 396 47.22 30.48 -12.37
N THR A 397 47.07 29.47 -13.22
CA THR A 397 46.36 29.59 -14.50
C THR A 397 44.83 29.56 -14.27
N TYR A 398 44.09 30.18 -15.21
CA TYR A 398 42.62 30.12 -15.19
C TYR A 398 42.10 28.67 -15.29
N LEU A 399 42.83 27.79 -15.99
CA LEU A 399 42.52 26.37 -16.06
C LEU A 399 42.49 25.71 -14.64
N PHE A 400 43.37 26.12 -13.76
CA PHE A 400 43.38 25.61 -12.37
C PHE A 400 42.11 26.01 -11.63
N VAL A 401 41.60 27.23 -11.84
CA VAL A 401 40.32 27.68 -11.27
C VAL A 401 39.17 26.81 -11.79
N LEU A 402 39.11 26.59 -13.11
CA LEU A 402 38.06 25.78 -13.75
C LEU A 402 38.10 24.32 -13.26
N GLU A 403 39.28 23.72 -13.10
CA GLU A 403 39.42 22.37 -12.53
C GLU A 403 38.98 22.29 -11.04
N THR A 404 39.20 23.35 -10.28
CA THR A 404 38.74 23.45 -8.90
C THR A 404 37.20 23.58 -8.84
N GLN A 405 36.59 24.34 -9.72
CA GLN A 405 35.14 24.44 -9.88
C GLN A 405 34.53 23.12 -10.31
N ARG A 406 35.15 22.32 -11.19
CA ARG A 406 34.68 20.99 -11.55
C ARG A 406 34.58 20.08 -10.34
N ARG A 407 35.64 20.04 -9.50
CA ARG A 407 35.62 19.23 -8.26
C ARG A 407 34.51 19.66 -7.30
N TRP A 408 34.22 20.95 -7.24
CA TRP A 408 33.12 21.46 -6.43
C TRP A 408 31.75 20.98 -6.95
N LEU A 409 31.49 21.07 -8.24
CA LEU A 409 30.25 20.60 -8.86
C LEU A 409 30.06 19.09 -8.65
N GLU A 410 31.12 18.30 -8.82
CA GLU A 410 31.09 16.85 -8.51
C GLU A 410 30.75 16.58 -7.04
N ALA A 411 31.30 17.35 -6.11
CA ALA A 411 30.96 17.21 -4.68
C ALA A 411 29.53 17.62 -4.38
N GLN A 412 28.99 18.64 -5.04
CA GLN A 412 27.59 19.03 -4.92
C GLN A 412 26.66 17.93 -5.42
N LEU A 413 26.97 17.28 -6.56
CA LEU A 413 26.21 16.13 -7.07
C LEU A 413 26.18 14.96 -6.07
N LYS A 414 27.33 14.68 -5.42
CA LYS A 414 27.41 13.66 -4.37
C LYS A 414 26.60 14.03 -3.11
N THR A 415 26.58 15.31 -2.76
CA THR A 415 25.77 15.81 -1.64
C THR A 415 24.28 15.70 -1.94
N ALA A 416 23.85 16.07 -3.14
CA ALA A 416 22.47 15.90 -3.57
C ALA A 416 22.04 14.42 -3.53
N GLN A 417 22.90 13.51 -3.98
CA GLN A 417 22.68 12.08 -3.88
C GLN A 417 22.52 11.63 -2.43
N ALA A 418 23.42 12.03 -1.53
CA ALA A 418 23.36 11.66 -0.11
C ALA A 418 22.09 12.20 0.58
N ALA A 419 21.63 13.40 0.19
CA ALA A 419 20.37 13.96 0.69
C ALA A 419 19.15 13.16 0.23
N ALA A 420 19.12 12.74 -1.02
CA ALA A 420 18.06 11.87 -1.54
C ALA A 420 18.07 10.49 -0.87
N ASP A 421 19.25 9.91 -0.65
CA ASP A 421 19.39 8.62 0.03
C ASP A 421 18.89 8.68 1.49
N LEU A 422 19.10 9.83 2.18
CA LEU A 422 18.56 10.04 3.53
C LEU A 422 17.01 10.10 3.51
N ARG A 423 16.41 10.82 2.55
CA ARG A 423 14.95 10.90 2.41
C ARG A 423 14.35 9.51 2.15
N ARG A 424 14.95 8.74 1.24
CA ARG A 424 14.54 7.36 0.93
C ARG A 424 14.64 6.45 2.15
N ALA A 425 15.78 6.48 2.85
CA ALA A 425 16.00 5.65 4.02
C ALA A 425 15.02 5.98 5.15
N ARG A 426 14.62 7.25 5.31
CA ARG A 426 13.58 7.66 6.27
C ARG A 426 12.22 7.10 5.89
N ALA A 427 11.80 7.22 4.64
CA ALA A 427 10.53 6.69 4.17
C ALA A 427 10.44 5.15 4.34
N GLU A 428 11.54 4.43 4.05
CA GLU A 428 11.63 2.99 4.29
C GLU A 428 11.57 2.63 5.77
N LEU A 429 12.19 3.41 6.66
CA LEU A 429 12.14 3.15 8.09
C LEU A 429 10.72 3.39 8.64
N GLU A 430 10.06 4.48 8.29
CA GLU A 430 8.67 4.76 8.68
C GLU A 430 7.73 3.64 8.24
N ARG A 431 7.85 3.18 7.01
CA ARG A 431 7.10 2.02 6.50
C ARG A 431 7.42 0.75 7.29
N SER A 432 8.71 0.51 7.62
CA SER A 432 9.14 -0.69 8.33
C SER A 432 8.66 -0.73 9.77
N VAL A 433 8.52 0.44 10.40
CA VAL A 433 7.93 0.57 11.75
C VAL A 433 6.39 0.52 11.71
N GLY A 434 5.78 0.90 10.58
CA GLY A 434 4.32 0.91 10.41
C GLY A 434 3.65 2.19 10.90
N GLN A 435 4.41 3.24 11.15
CA GLN A 435 3.94 4.56 11.57
C GLN A 435 4.96 5.65 11.26
N ARG A 436 4.50 6.92 11.25
CA ARG A 436 5.39 8.08 11.13
C ARG A 436 6.29 8.18 12.36
N LEU A 437 7.58 8.42 12.12
CA LEU A 437 8.54 8.65 13.19
C LEU A 437 8.42 10.10 13.64
N ASN A 438 7.97 10.31 14.87
CA ASN A 438 8.02 11.62 15.49
C ASN A 438 9.41 11.84 16.09
N PRO A 439 10.02 13.04 15.93
CA PRO A 439 11.20 13.40 16.69
C PRO A 439 10.88 13.33 18.19
N ALA A 440 11.76 12.70 18.94
CA ALA A 440 11.65 12.58 20.38
C ALA A 440 11.85 13.94 21.06
#